data_8b5f101dc26ee86535310f6096d6bd96
#
_entry.id   8b5f101dc26ee86535310f6096d6bd96
#
_cell.length_a   1.000
_cell.length_b   1.000
_cell.length_c   1.000
_cell.angle_alpha   90.00
_cell.angle_beta   90.00
_cell.angle_gamma   90.00
#
_symmetry.space_group_name_H-M   'P 1'
#
loop_
_entity.id
_entity.type
_entity.pdbx_description
1 polymer ?
#
loop_
_entity_poly.entity_id
_entity_poly.type
_entity_poly.pdbx_seq_one_letter_code
_entity_poly.pdbx_strand_id
1 'polypeptide(L)'
;MNLADPTKIHLAKDLVHTRPLVSCRFDARGRFVFAGSEDCTVQRWDLATGARVALTAHESWVHALASSPDGETILTGGCDGRLIWWPATAAAPTPIRTIEAHRGWVNAIAVNKEGTLVATCGNDRMVRLWSMADGSLIQELPGHPKVVYQVAFEAGGRYLVSADINGLIIQWDVLVRKEARRLDAAKLSKYDAGQGVDYGGVRDMAFSADGSLLACSGLIEASNPLGAVSNPAMVLIDWKAGKELRLQRPKEDIKGVAWGVRSHPDGFFVAVSGGTTGGVLLFFKPDQINEFFKFAMPNTGRGLDLHPDGVRLATAHHDGHVRIWAMKAKPTA
;
A
#
# COMPACT_ATOMS: atom_id res chain seq x y z
N MET A 1 -20.50 17.82 -2.66
CA MET A 1 -19.84 17.97 -3.99
C MET A 1 -18.86 16.84 -4.11
N ASN A 2 -18.85 16.12 -5.23
CA ASN A 2 -17.83 15.10 -5.46
C ASN A 2 -16.46 15.79 -5.52
N LEU A 3 -15.49 15.24 -4.78
CA LEU A 3 -14.13 15.78 -4.73
C LEU A 3 -13.39 15.49 -6.04
N ALA A 4 -13.67 14.36 -6.69
CA ALA A 4 -12.96 13.87 -7.84
C ALA A 4 -13.88 13.35 -8.95
N ASP A 5 -13.39 13.44 -10.19
CA ASP A 5 -13.98 12.81 -11.36
C ASP A 5 -12.93 11.96 -12.06
N PRO A 6 -12.90 10.64 -11.82
CA PRO A 6 -11.92 9.74 -12.43
C PRO A 6 -11.90 9.80 -13.96
N THR A 7 -13.03 10.11 -14.62
CA THR A 7 -13.11 10.16 -16.08
C THR A 7 -12.32 11.33 -16.70
N LYS A 8 -11.94 12.31 -15.86
CA LYS A 8 -11.11 13.47 -16.25
C LYS A 8 -9.66 13.34 -15.80
N ILE A 9 -9.25 12.14 -15.40
CA ILE A 9 -7.88 11.90 -14.91
C ILE A 9 -6.84 12.27 -15.97
N HIS A 10 -5.79 12.95 -15.54
CA HIS A 10 -4.66 13.32 -16.40
C HIS A 10 -3.37 13.40 -15.59
N LEU A 11 -2.24 13.31 -16.28
CA LEU A 11 -0.92 13.51 -15.68
C LEU A 11 -0.76 14.98 -15.29
N ALA A 12 -0.59 15.23 -14.00
CA ALA A 12 -0.35 16.56 -13.44
C ALA A 12 1.15 16.85 -13.23
N LYS A 13 1.92 15.84 -12.80
CA LYS A 13 3.37 15.92 -12.64
C LYS A 13 4.00 14.57 -12.94
N ASP A 14 5.22 14.60 -13.49
CA ASP A 14 6.08 13.44 -13.70
C ASP A 14 7.41 13.70 -12.98
N LEU A 15 7.68 12.91 -11.94
CA LEU A 15 8.81 13.07 -11.03
C LEU A 15 9.75 11.90 -11.27
N VAL A 16 11.01 12.19 -11.63
CA VAL A 16 11.92 11.19 -12.19
C VAL A 16 13.03 10.83 -11.21
N HIS A 17 13.26 9.54 -11.11
CA HIS A 17 14.42 8.91 -10.50
C HIS A 17 15.07 7.93 -11.52
N THR A 18 16.31 7.55 -11.28
CA THR A 18 17.09 6.73 -12.22
C THR A 18 16.96 5.22 -12.00
N ARG A 19 16.29 4.81 -10.91
CA ARG A 19 16.11 3.41 -10.51
C ARG A 19 14.65 3.07 -10.31
N PRO A 20 14.26 1.80 -10.41
CA PRO A 20 12.90 1.36 -10.19
C PRO A 20 12.36 1.81 -8.83
N LEU A 21 11.11 2.28 -8.82
CA LEU A 21 10.37 2.66 -7.64
C LEU A 21 9.30 1.60 -7.34
N VAL A 22 9.23 1.17 -6.09
CA VAL A 22 8.40 0.04 -5.65
C VAL A 22 7.24 0.43 -4.77
N SER A 23 7.28 1.63 -4.17
CA SER A 23 6.23 2.15 -3.30
C SER A 23 6.19 3.66 -3.36
N CYS A 24 5.06 4.26 -3.04
CA CYS A 24 4.96 5.72 -2.84
C CYS A 24 3.96 6.06 -1.74
N ARG A 25 4.18 7.21 -1.10
CA ARG A 25 3.33 7.76 -0.05
C ARG A 25 3.38 9.28 -0.03
N PHE A 26 2.23 9.93 0.06
CA PHE A 26 2.19 11.35 0.43
C PHE A 26 2.45 11.53 1.92
N ASP A 27 3.01 12.67 2.31
CA ASP A 27 2.92 13.09 3.70
C ASP A 27 1.47 13.48 4.04
N ALA A 28 1.11 13.42 5.31
CA ALA A 28 -0.27 13.67 5.75
C ALA A 28 -0.77 15.09 5.42
N ARG A 29 0.12 16.03 5.15
CA ARG A 29 -0.21 17.41 4.74
C ARG A 29 -0.24 17.60 3.22
N GLY A 30 0.17 16.57 2.45
CA GLY A 30 0.19 16.63 0.99
C GLY A 30 1.21 17.61 0.39
N ARG A 31 2.29 17.92 1.10
CA ARG A 31 3.38 18.79 0.61
C ARG A 31 4.41 18.01 -0.18
N PHE A 32 4.64 16.78 0.24
CA PHE A 32 5.67 15.90 -0.30
C PHE A 32 5.07 14.59 -0.79
N VAL A 33 5.75 13.99 -1.77
CA VAL A 33 5.60 12.57 -2.08
C VAL A 33 6.94 11.88 -1.86
N PHE A 34 6.88 10.73 -1.17
CA PHE A 34 8.01 9.84 -0.93
C PHE A 34 7.87 8.60 -1.79
N ALA A 35 8.98 8.06 -2.26
CA ALA A 35 9.00 6.79 -2.96
C ALA A 35 10.21 5.95 -2.54
N GLY A 36 9.94 4.68 -2.24
CA GLY A 36 10.97 3.68 -1.97
C GLY A 36 11.53 3.13 -3.27
N SER A 37 12.84 2.91 -3.31
CA SER A 37 13.58 2.53 -4.50
C SER A 37 14.37 1.23 -4.32
N GLU A 38 14.67 0.58 -5.45
CA GLU A 38 15.55 -0.60 -5.50
C GLU A 38 17.03 -0.25 -5.30
N ASP A 39 17.41 1.03 -5.26
CA ASP A 39 18.76 1.48 -4.96
C ASP A 39 19.03 1.75 -3.47
N CYS A 40 18.19 1.19 -2.59
CA CYS A 40 18.31 1.32 -1.15
C CYS A 40 18.03 2.74 -0.61
N THR A 41 17.46 3.63 -1.44
CA THR A 41 17.12 4.99 -1.03
C THR A 41 15.61 5.21 -0.96
N VAL A 42 15.20 6.26 -0.26
CA VAL A 42 13.87 6.85 -0.41
C VAL A 42 14.01 8.22 -1.04
N GLN A 43 13.27 8.47 -2.09
CA GLN A 43 13.25 9.76 -2.75
C GLN A 43 12.07 10.57 -2.22
N ARG A 44 12.30 11.83 -1.85
CA ARG A 44 11.26 12.80 -1.49
C ARG A 44 11.21 13.92 -2.51
N TRP A 45 10.04 14.21 -3.05
CA TRP A 45 9.82 15.40 -3.90
C TRP A 45 8.88 16.38 -3.21
N ASP A 46 9.24 17.65 -3.23
CA ASP A 46 8.35 18.74 -2.88
C ASP A 46 7.35 18.95 -4.05
N LEU A 47 6.06 18.87 -3.74
CA LEU A 47 5.02 18.97 -4.78
C LEU A 47 4.81 20.37 -5.33
N ALA A 48 5.23 21.41 -4.62
CA ALA A 48 5.15 22.78 -5.10
C ALA A 48 6.31 23.10 -6.04
N THR A 49 7.54 22.84 -5.60
CA THR A 49 8.78 23.23 -6.30
C THR A 49 9.33 22.17 -7.24
N GLY A 50 9.01 20.89 -7.02
CA GLY A 50 9.63 19.75 -7.69
C GLY A 50 11.02 19.37 -7.15
N ALA A 51 11.50 20.08 -6.13
CA ALA A 51 12.80 19.78 -5.52
C ALA A 51 12.85 18.37 -4.95
N ARG A 52 13.96 17.67 -5.20
CA ARG A 52 14.17 16.27 -4.79
C ARG A 52 15.25 16.17 -3.71
N VAL A 53 15.00 15.32 -2.72
CA VAL A 53 15.95 14.97 -1.66
C VAL A 53 15.96 13.45 -1.49
N ALA A 54 17.13 12.85 -1.36
CA ALA A 54 17.30 11.44 -1.06
C ALA A 54 17.50 11.21 0.45
N LEU A 55 16.84 10.18 0.99
CA LEU A 55 17.02 9.65 2.33
C LEU A 55 17.84 8.35 2.19
N THR A 56 19.03 8.31 2.80
CA THR A 56 20.01 7.24 2.59
C THR A 56 20.45 6.66 3.95
N ALA A 57 19.95 5.46 4.28
CA ALA A 57 20.44 4.67 5.43
C ALA A 57 20.04 3.20 5.35
N HIS A 58 19.15 2.82 4.42
CA HIS A 58 18.87 1.42 4.15
C HIS A 58 20.03 0.76 3.38
N GLU A 59 20.20 -0.53 3.61
CA GLU A 59 21.22 -1.36 2.93
C GLU A 59 20.60 -2.28 1.88
N SER A 60 19.28 -2.21 1.69
CA SER A 60 18.53 -2.96 0.68
C SER A 60 17.31 -2.18 0.20
N TRP A 61 16.56 -2.74 -0.73
CA TRP A 61 15.36 -2.13 -1.32
C TRP A 61 14.38 -1.64 -0.25
N VAL A 62 13.76 -0.47 -0.49
CA VAL A 62 12.80 0.11 0.43
C VAL A 62 11.37 -0.10 -0.07
N HIS A 63 10.63 -0.98 0.61
CA HIS A 63 9.29 -1.37 0.21
C HIS A 63 8.19 -0.63 0.97
N ALA A 64 8.36 -0.45 2.26
CA ALA A 64 7.31 0.05 3.13
C ALA A 64 7.51 1.53 3.46
N LEU A 65 6.44 2.29 3.37
CA LEU A 65 6.39 3.72 3.68
C LEU A 65 5.13 4.04 4.48
N ALA A 66 5.27 4.83 5.54
CA ALA A 66 4.14 5.40 6.28
C ALA A 66 4.45 6.81 6.77
N SER A 67 3.49 7.72 6.67
CA SER A 67 3.58 9.07 7.23
C SER A 67 2.93 9.11 8.60
N SER A 68 3.52 9.85 9.54
CA SER A 68 2.83 10.23 10.77
C SER A 68 1.61 11.13 10.46
N PRO A 69 0.54 11.09 11.28
CA PRO A 69 -0.66 11.88 11.03
C PRO A 69 -0.42 13.40 11.04
N ASP A 70 0.59 13.87 11.78
CA ASP A 70 1.01 15.28 11.79
C ASP A 70 1.84 15.67 10.56
N GLY A 71 2.29 14.70 9.75
CA GLY A 71 3.12 14.93 8.57
C GLY A 71 4.55 15.38 8.86
N GLU A 72 5.03 15.25 10.10
CA GLU A 72 6.39 15.65 10.46
C GLU A 72 7.40 14.50 10.39
N THR A 73 6.91 13.25 10.39
CA THR A 73 7.76 12.05 10.33
C THR A 73 7.33 11.15 9.19
N ILE A 74 8.30 10.64 8.43
CA ILE A 74 8.12 9.51 7.52
C ILE A 74 8.85 8.30 8.07
N LEU A 75 8.18 7.14 8.05
CA LEU A 75 8.75 5.85 8.42
C LEU A 75 9.01 5.05 7.16
N THR A 76 10.14 4.37 7.14
CA THR A 76 10.56 3.55 6.00
C THR A 76 10.98 2.16 6.46
N GLY A 77 10.60 1.13 5.71
CA GLY A 77 10.95 -0.26 5.96
C GLY A 77 11.61 -0.88 4.74
N GLY A 78 12.75 -1.51 4.96
CA GLY A 78 13.57 -2.09 3.90
C GLY A 78 13.58 -3.62 3.88
N CYS A 79 14.10 -4.17 2.78
CA CYS A 79 14.43 -5.59 2.68
C CYS A 79 15.63 -5.98 3.57
N ASP A 80 16.28 -5.00 4.19
CA ASP A 80 17.31 -5.17 5.22
C ASP A 80 16.74 -5.47 6.62
N GLY A 81 15.40 -5.45 6.76
CA GLY A 81 14.73 -5.69 8.04
C GLY A 81 14.62 -4.47 8.94
N ARG A 82 15.15 -3.34 8.51
CA ARG A 82 15.17 -2.11 9.29
C ARG A 82 13.90 -1.30 9.16
N LEU A 83 13.49 -0.71 10.28
CA LEU A 83 12.48 0.35 10.35
C LEU A 83 13.18 1.63 10.76
N ILE A 84 13.05 2.69 9.95
CA ILE A 84 13.75 3.96 10.15
C ILE A 84 12.74 5.11 10.20
N TRP A 85 12.90 6.00 11.19
CA TRP A 85 12.17 7.27 11.34
C TRP A 85 12.98 8.41 10.76
N TRP A 86 12.36 9.27 9.98
CA TRP A 86 12.99 10.42 9.36
C TRP A 86 12.18 11.69 9.58
N PRO A 87 12.83 12.86 9.72
CA PRO A 87 12.14 14.14 9.66
C PRO A 87 11.63 14.36 8.23
N ALA A 88 10.32 14.44 8.06
CA ALA A 88 9.70 14.52 6.73
C ALA A 88 10.06 15.81 5.99
N THR A 89 10.35 16.91 6.71
CA THR A 89 10.51 18.25 6.18
C THR A 89 11.94 18.78 6.09
N ALA A 90 12.90 18.10 6.74
CA ALA A 90 14.29 18.54 6.80
C ALA A 90 14.93 18.66 5.40
N ALA A 91 15.71 19.72 5.16
CA ALA A 91 16.42 19.90 3.90
C ALA A 91 17.51 18.85 3.67
N ALA A 92 18.17 18.40 4.75
CA ALA A 92 19.12 17.30 4.76
C ALA A 92 18.70 16.28 5.83
N PRO A 93 17.78 15.35 5.49
CA PRO A 93 17.23 14.41 6.45
C PRO A 93 18.28 13.37 6.87
N THR A 94 18.46 13.22 8.19
CA THR A 94 19.19 12.13 8.80
C THR A 94 18.22 11.28 9.62
N PRO A 95 18.47 9.98 9.80
CA PRO A 95 17.61 9.14 10.62
C PRO A 95 17.43 9.71 12.03
N ILE A 96 16.19 9.85 12.48
CA ILE A 96 15.86 10.12 13.89
C ILE A 96 16.14 8.86 14.71
N ARG A 97 15.80 7.70 14.13
CA ARG A 97 15.93 6.40 14.75
C ARG A 97 16.01 5.30 13.70
N THR A 98 16.74 4.26 14.00
CA THR A 98 16.82 3.00 13.23
C THR A 98 16.69 1.84 14.20
N ILE A 99 15.84 0.86 13.87
CA ILE A 99 15.71 -0.39 14.62
C ILE A 99 15.71 -1.58 13.67
N GLU A 100 16.19 -2.72 14.14
CA GLU A 100 16.05 -4.02 13.48
C GLU A 100 14.64 -4.56 13.80
N ALA A 101 13.70 -4.31 12.87
CA ALA A 101 12.30 -4.58 13.12
C ALA A 101 11.90 -6.03 12.79
N HIS A 102 12.47 -6.63 11.75
CA HIS A 102 12.14 -7.98 11.31
C HIS A 102 13.38 -8.77 10.87
N ARG A 103 13.28 -10.10 10.96
CA ARG A 103 14.25 -11.01 10.32
C ARG A 103 13.87 -11.18 8.84
N GLY A 104 14.52 -10.42 7.98
CA GLY A 104 14.17 -10.26 6.56
C GLY A 104 13.31 -9.02 6.33
N TRP A 105 12.59 -8.97 5.26
CA TRP A 105 11.92 -7.77 4.76
C TRP A 105 10.87 -7.22 5.73
N VAL A 106 10.83 -5.89 5.88
CA VAL A 106 9.68 -5.16 6.38
C VAL A 106 8.75 -4.93 5.20
N ASN A 107 7.64 -5.66 5.15
CA ASN A 107 6.73 -5.63 4.00
C ASN A 107 5.75 -4.45 4.04
N ALA A 108 5.28 -4.09 5.23
CA ALA A 108 4.38 -2.96 5.40
C ALA A 108 4.55 -2.28 6.77
N ILE A 109 4.18 -1.01 6.80
CA ILE A 109 4.14 -0.15 7.99
C ILE A 109 2.78 0.55 8.02
N ALA A 110 2.17 0.62 9.20
CA ALA A 110 1.00 1.44 9.46
C ALA A 110 1.22 2.27 10.72
N VAL A 111 0.73 3.51 10.73
CA VAL A 111 0.70 4.38 11.90
C VAL A 111 -0.76 4.57 12.29
N ASN A 112 -1.09 4.47 13.57
CA ASN A 112 -2.45 4.71 14.04
C ASN A 112 -2.81 6.20 13.92
N LYS A 113 -4.10 6.49 13.93
CA LYS A 113 -4.64 7.84 13.74
C LYS A 113 -4.13 8.85 14.78
N GLU A 114 -3.87 8.40 16.00
CA GLU A 114 -3.36 9.20 17.10
C GLU A 114 -1.85 9.50 16.98
N GLY A 115 -1.15 8.83 16.06
CA GLY A 115 0.30 8.98 15.90
C GLY A 115 1.12 8.43 17.07
N THR A 116 0.58 7.47 17.83
CA THR A 116 1.21 6.92 19.03
C THR A 116 1.79 5.52 18.82
N LEU A 117 1.22 4.76 17.87
CA LEU A 117 1.59 3.39 17.58
C LEU A 117 2.04 3.22 16.12
N VAL A 118 3.04 2.40 15.93
CA VAL A 118 3.49 1.89 14.63
C VAL A 118 3.27 0.38 14.59
N ALA A 119 2.64 -0.11 13.53
CA ALA A 119 2.55 -1.54 13.26
C ALA A 119 3.46 -1.87 12.07
N THR A 120 4.17 -3.00 12.15
CA THR A 120 4.96 -3.54 11.04
C THR A 120 4.66 -5.01 10.83
N CYS A 121 4.88 -5.49 9.61
CA CYS A 121 4.86 -6.92 9.31
C CYS A 121 6.00 -7.29 8.35
N GLY A 122 6.37 -8.57 8.33
CA GLY A 122 7.52 -8.97 7.55
C GLY A 122 7.59 -10.44 7.16
N ASN A 123 8.73 -10.78 6.55
CA ASN A 123 9.02 -12.12 6.05
C ASN A 123 9.16 -13.17 7.17
N ASP A 124 9.44 -12.73 8.39
CA ASP A 124 9.49 -13.58 9.58
C ASP A 124 8.12 -14.04 10.09
N ARG A 125 7.03 -13.68 9.37
CA ARG A 125 5.63 -14.02 9.66
C ARG A 125 5.09 -13.34 10.93
N MET A 126 5.80 -12.34 11.43
CA MET A 126 5.42 -11.59 12.62
C MET A 126 4.73 -10.29 12.25
N VAL A 127 3.80 -9.90 13.09
CA VAL A 127 3.29 -8.53 13.19
C VAL A 127 3.83 -7.96 14.51
N ARG A 128 4.34 -6.72 14.48
CA ARG A 128 4.87 -6.05 15.67
C ARG A 128 4.25 -4.70 15.86
N LEU A 129 4.00 -4.35 17.12
CA LEU A 129 3.58 -3.02 17.54
C LEU A 129 4.74 -2.32 18.24
N TRP A 130 4.98 -1.08 17.86
CA TRP A 130 6.07 -0.24 18.35
C TRP A 130 5.51 1.09 18.87
N SER A 131 6.15 1.67 19.85
CA SER A 131 5.91 3.05 20.26
C SER A 131 6.42 4.02 19.19
N MET A 132 5.56 4.93 18.72
CA MET A 132 5.97 5.97 17.78
C MET A 132 7.00 6.93 18.41
N ALA A 133 6.87 7.18 19.72
CA ALA A 133 7.69 8.17 20.44
C ALA A 133 9.15 7.75 20.56
N ASP A 134 9.42 6.49 20.92
CA ASP A 134 10.77 6.01 21.22
C ASP A 134 11.20 4.75 20.45
N GLY A 135 10.31 4.17 19.62
CA GLY A 135 10.59 2.96 18.84
C GLY A 135 10.70 1.68 19.67
N SER A 136 10.32 1.71 20.96
CA SER A 136 10.31 0.51 21.80
C SER A 136 9.27 -0.50 21.31
N LEU A 137 9.61 -1.80 21.37
CA LEU A 137 8.70 -2.88 21.07
C LEU A 137 7.62 -2.96 22.16
N ILE A 138 6.37 -2.76 21.76
CA ILE A 138 5.22 -2.89 22.67
C ILE A 138 4.71 -4.33 22.70
N GLN A 139 4.63 -4.97 21.51
CA GLN A 139 4.06 -6.32 21.41
C GLN A 139 4.48 -7.01 20.11
N GLU A 140 4.76 -8.31 20.21
CA GLU A 140 4.77 -9.23 19.09
C GLU A 140 3.39 -9.91 18.98
N LEU A 141 2.89 -10.03 17.76
CA LEU A 141 1.59 -10.63 17.45
C LEU A 141 1.81 -11.82 16.50
N PRO A 142 2.14 -13.00 17.04
CA PRO A 142 2.32 -14.22 16.25
C PRO A 142 0.96 -14.81 15.84
N GLY A 143 0.86 -15.47 14.68
CA GLY A 143 -0.39 -16.14 14.29
C GLY A 143 -0.48 -16.47 12.80
N HIS A 144 0.28 -15.77 11.97
CA HIS A 144 0.33 -16.06 10.54
C HIS A 144 1.22 -17.27 10.22
N PRO A 145 0.71 -18.26 9.46
CA PRO A 145 1.51 -19.41 9.02
C PRO A 145 2.46 -19.08 7.86
N LYS A 146 2.22 -17.96 7.17
CA LYS A 146 2.95 -17.50 5.98
C LYS A 146 3.44 -16.07 6.14
N VAL A 147 4.25 -15.64 5.18
CA VAL A 147 4.77 -14.26 5.10
C VAL A 147 3.63 -13.26 5.13
N VAL A 148 3.71 -12.26 6.03
CA VAL A 148 2.71 -11.20 6.16
C VAL A 148 3.10 -10.05 5.23
N TYR A 149 2.19 -9.72 4.32
CA TYR A 149 2.45 -8.68 3.30
C TYR A 149 1.91 -7.32 3.68
N GLN A 150 0.85 -7.27 4.51
CA GLN A 150 0.19 -6.00 4.75
C GLN A 150 -0.33 -5.89 6.20
N VAL A 151 -0.31 -4.67 6.72
CA VAL A 151 -0.95 -4.26 7.96
C VAL A 151 -1.69 -2.93 7.77
N ALA A 152 -2.82 -2.77 8.45
CA ALA A 152 -3.59 -1.53 8.44
C ALA A 152 -4.34 -1.34 9.77
N PHE A 153 -4.35 -0.13 10.31
CA PHE A 153 -5.24 0.21 11.42
C PHE A 153 -6.64 0.53 10.89
N GLU A 154 -7.65 0.07 11.60
CA GLU A 154 -9.02 0.55 11.42
C GLU A 154 -9.13 2.01 11.86
N ALA A 155 -10.06 2.76 11.26
CA ALA A 155 -10.23 4.19 11.53
C ALA A 155 -10.53 4.53 12.99
N GLY A 156 -11.16 3.61 13.75
CA GLY A 156 -11.40 3.75 15.19
C GLY A 156 -10.17 3.53 16.06
N GLY A 157 -9.06 3.04 15.51
CA GLY A 157 -7.78 2.83 16.19
C GLY A 157 -7.75 1.63 17.15
N ARG A 158 -8.89 1.00 17.43
CA ARG A 158 -8.95 -0.17 18.31
C ARG A 158 -8.40 -1.44 17.67
N TYR A 159 -8.61 -1.60 16.36
CA TYR A 159 -8.20 -2.80 15.66
C TYR A 159 -7.10 -2.53 14.65
N LEU A 160 -6.18 -3.48 14.60
CA LEU A 160 -5.20 -3.64 13.52
C LEU A 160 -5.59 -4.87 12.71
N VAL A 161 -5.44 -4.82 11.40
CA VAL A 161 -5.54 -6.00 10.53
C VAL A 161 -4.18 -6.29 9.91
N SER A 162 -3.90 -7.57 9.72
CA SER A 162 -2.73 -8.05 8.97
C SER A 162 -3.15 -9.14 8.00
N ALA A 163 -2.48 -9.24 6.86
CA ALA A 163 -2.81 -10.22 5.83
C ALA A 163 -1.55 -10.89 5.28
N ASP A 164 -1.63 -12.20 5.06
CA ASP A 164 -0.52 -12.99 4.52
C ASP A 164 -0.69 -13.39 3.04
N ILE A 165 0.35 -14.05 2.51
CA ILE A 165 0.39 -14.49 1.10
C ILE A 165 -0.68 -15.52 0.75
N ASN A 166 -1.28 -16.22 1.72
CA ASN A 166 -2.37 -17.16 1.49
C ASN A 166 -3.76 -16.54 1.62
N GLY A 167 -3.83 -15.22 1.91
CA GLY A 167 -5.09 -14.51 2.05
C GLY A 167 -5.71 -14.63 3.44
N LEU A 168 -5.02 -15.23 4.43
CA LEU A 168 -5.46 -15.17 5.81
C LEU A 168 -5.32 -13.73 6.32
N ILE A 169 -6.41 -13.18 6.84
CA ILE A 169 -6.45 -11.89 7.50
C ILE A 169 -6.70 -12.12 8.98
N ILE A 170 -5.87 -11.53 9.84
CA ILE A 170 -6.06 -11.56 11.29
C ILE A 170 -6.38 -10.15 11.76
N GLN A 171 -7.48 -10.02 12.50
CA GLN A 171 -7.83 -8.83 13.24
C GLN A 171 -7.28 -8.93 14.67
N TRP A 172 -6.53 -7.93 15.08
CA TRP A 172 -5.94 -7.80 16.41
C TRP A 172 -6.63 -6.70 17.19
N ASP A 173 -7.05 -6.96 18.41
CA ASP A 173 -7.47 -5.92 19.35
C ASP A 173 -6.20 -5.33 19.99
N VAL A 174 -5.89 -4.09 19.66
CA VAL A 174 -4.66 -3.40 20.04
C VAL A 174 -4.63 -3.10 21.55
N LEU A 175 -5.80 -2.92 22.18
CA LEU A 175 -5.89 -2.60 23.61
C LEU A 175 -5.56 -3.82 24.48
N VAL A 176 -6.10 -5.00 24.11
CA VAL A 176 -5.84 -6.24 24.84
C VAL A 176 -4.70 -7.05 24.24
N ARG A 177 -4.16 -6.62 23.09
CA ARG A 177 -3.00 -7.20 22.40
C ARG A 177 -3.18 -8.67 22.05
N LYS A 178 -4.36 -9.04 21.53
CA LYS A 178 -4.72 -10.41 21.17
C LYS A 178 -5.45 -10.46 19.84
N GLU A 179 -5.43 -11.65 19.26
CA GLU A 179 -6.28 -11.97 18.12
C GLU A 179 -7.75 -11.83 18.51
N ALA A 180 -8.52 -11.08 17.71
CA ALA A 180 -9.94 -10.90 17.89
C ALA A 180 -10.75 -11.84 16.99
N ARG A 181 -10.36 -11.95 15.71
CA ARG A 181 -10.96 -12.88 14.73
C ARG A 181 -10.09 -13.07 13.50
N ARG A 182 -10.42 -14.09 12.73
CA ARG A 182 -9.83 -14.36 11.41
C ARG A 182 -10.83 -14.10 10.31
N LEU A 183 -10.36 -13.55 9.19
CA LEU A 183 -11.11 -13.27 7.99
C LEU A 183 -10.39 -13.93 6.81
N ASP A 184 -11.09 -14.08 5.70
CA ASP A 184 -10.60 -14.85 4.56
C ASP A 184 -10.65 -14.02 3.25
N ALA A 185 -9.51 -13.92 2.59
CA ALA A 185 -9.32 -13.43 1.24
C ALA A 185 -8.57 -14.45 0.37
N ALA A 186 -8.68 -15.75 0.67
CA ALA A 186 -7.95 -16.83 -0.01
C ALA A 186 -8.24 -16.94 -1.51
N LYS A 187 -9.32 -16.33 -2.01
CA LYS A 187 -9.57 -16.18 -3.45
C LYS A 187 -8.45 -15.44 -4.19
N LEU A 188 -7.66 -14.63 -3.47
CA LEU A 188 -6.49 -13.94 -4.02
C LEU A 188 -5.23 -14.80 -4.00
N SER A 189 -5.29 -16.05 -3.57
CA SER A 189 -4.14 -16.95 -3.52
C SER A 189 -4.42 -18.26 -4.23
N LYS A 190 -3.34 -18.90 -4.66
CA LYS A 190 -3.38 -20.24 -5.25
C LYS A 190 -2.10 -20.97 -4.88
N TYR A 191 -2.22 -22.20 -4.40
CA TYR A 191 -1.09 -23.10 -4.24
C TYR A 191 -0.96 -24.02 -5.45
N ASP A 192 0.23 -24.07 -6.04
CA ASP A 192 0.57 -24.99 -7.12
C ASP A 192 1.35 -26.18 -6.53
N ALA A 193 0.68 -27.30 -6.36
CA ALA A 193 1.27 -28.51 -5.78
C ALA A 193 2.36 -29.14 -6.67
N GLY A 194 2.27 -28.94 -8.00
CA GLY A 194 3.26 -29.47 -8.95
C GLY A 194 4.60 -28.75 -8.86
N GLN A 195 4.57 -27.50 -8.47
CA GLN A 195 5.76 -26.65 -8.35
C GLN A 195 6.11 -26.31 -6.89
N GLY A 196 5.24 -26.65 -5.93
CA GLY A 196 5.43 -26.36 -4.52
C GLY A 196 5.42 -24.85 -4.19
N VAL A 197 4.69 -24.03 -4.96
CA VAL A 197 4.73 -22.56 -4.88
C VAL A 197 3.37 -21.99 -4.51
N ASP A 198 3.35 -21.03 -3.58
CA ASP A 198 2.20 -20.18 -3.31
C ASP A 198 2.21 -18.95 -4.27
N TYR A 199 1.09 -18.74 -4.96
CA TYR A 199 0.86 -17.56 -5.78
C TYR A 199 -0.11 -16.61 -5.08
N GLY A 200 0.15 -15.32 -5.17
CA GLY A 200 -0.83 -14.30 -4.85
C GLY A 200 -0.80 -13.81 -3.42
N GLY A 201 -1.96 -13.88 -2.78
CA GLY A 201 -2.24 -13.29 -1.48
C GLY A 201 -2.58 -11.81 -1.51
N VAL A 202 -2.79 -11.25 -0.34
CA VAL A 202 -3.12 -9.84 -0.17
C VAL A 202 -1.87 -9.00 -0.36
N ARG A 203 -1.89 -8.09 -1.34
CA ARG A 203 -0.78 -7.16 -1.64
C ARG A 203 -0.93 -5.82 -0.95
N ASP A 204 -2.16 -5.34 -0.83
CA ASP A 204 -2.48 -4.10 -0.12
C ASP A 204 -3.90 -4.17 0.44
N MET A 205 -4.18 -3.34 1.46
CA MET A 205 -5.48 -3.27 2.11
C MET A 205 -5.88 -1.82 2.35
N ALA A 206 -7.17 -1.52 2.19
CA ALA A 206 -7.74 -0.23 2.52
C ALA A 206 -9.15 -0.38 3.13
N PHE A 207 -9.39 0.28 4.25
CA PHE A 207 -10.75 0.46 4.75
C PHE A 207 -11.49 1.49 3.90
N SER A 208 -12.79 1.29 3.68
CA SER A 208 -13.67 2.33 3.13
C SER A 208 -13.67 3.57 4.04
N ALA A 209 -13.99 4.72 3.47
CA ALA A 209 -13.99 5.99 4.22
C ALA A 209 -14.93 5.98 5.43
N ASP A 210 -16.02 5.22 5.36
CA ASP A 210 -16.99 5.02 6.45
C ASP A 210 -16.61 3.87 7.40
N GLY A 211 -15.52 3.15 7.11
CA GLY A 211 -15.05 2.00 7.89
C GLY A 211 -15.90 0.73 7.77
N SER A 212 -16.92 0.71 6.91
CA SER A 212 -17.83 -0.43 6.78
C SER A 212 -17.26 -1.61 5.99
N LEU A 213 -16.29 -1.35 5.10
CA LEU A 213 -15.70 -2.32 4.20
C LEU A 213 -14.18 -2.37 4.35
N LEU A 214 -13.60 -3.55 4.12
CA LEU A 214 -12.17 -3.75 3.93
C LEU A 214 -11.92 -4.29 2.52
N ALA A 215 -11.18 -3.53 1.71
CA ALA A 215 -10.73 -3.94 0.39
C ALA A 215 -9.34 -4.56 0.49
N CYS A 216 -9.16 -5.75 -0.09
CA CYS A 216 -7.89 -6.47 -0.15
C CYS A 216 -7.53 -6.68 -1.61
N SER A 217 -6.46 -6.05 -2.09
CA SER A 217 -5.99 -6.19 -3.47
C SER A 217 -4.96 -7.32 -3.62
N GLY A 218 -4.92 -7.91 -4.81
CA GLY A 218 -4.00 -9.00 -5.11
C GLY A 218 -4.17 -9.51 -6.53
N LEU A 219 -4.16 -10.83 -6.69
CA LEU A 219 -4.28 -11.48 -7.99
C LEU A 219 -5.14 -12.74 -7.94
N ILE A 220 -5.66 -13.14 -9.09
CA ILE A 220 -6.35 -14.40 -9.32
C ILE A 220 -5.80 -15.10 -10.57
N GLU A 221 -6.18 -16.36 -10.77
CA GLU A 221 -5.88 -17.13 -11.98
C GLU A 221 -4.38 -17.25 -12.32
N ALA A 222 -3.53 -17.23 -11.29
CA ALA A 222 -2.10 -17.42 -11.49
C ALA A 222 -1.79 -18.80 -12.07
N SER A 223 -1.00 -18.84 -13.16
CA SER A 223 -0.67 -20.07 -13.88
C SER A 223 0.82 -20.32 -14.09
N ASN A 224 1.69 -19.34 -13.87
CA ASN A 224 3.12 -19.51 -14.05
C ASN A 224 3.92 -18.66 -13.05
N PRO A 225 4.76 -19.28 -12.18
CA PRO A 225 5.57 -18.54 -11.21
C PRO A 225 6.64 -17.66 -11.85
N LEU A 226 7.13 -18.04 -13.03
CA LEU A 226 8.21 -17.36 -13.72
C LEU A 226 7.70 -16.30 -14.71
N GLY A 227 6.41 -16.33 -15.09
CA GLY A 227 5.87 -15.50 -16.15
C GLY A 227 4.76 -14.53 -15.75
N ALA A 228 4.47 -14.35 -14.45
CA ALA A 228 3.45 -13.40 -13.94
C ALA A 228 2.11 -13.43 -14.73
N VAL A 229 1.68 -14.60 -15.18
CA VAL A 229 0.38 -14.80 -15.83
C VAL A 229 -0.67 -14.89 -14.75
N SER A 230 -1.26 -13.75 -14.42
CA SER A 230 -2.31 -13.59 -13.42
C SER A 230 -3.18 -12.40 -13.77
N ASN A 231 -4.35 -12.32 -13.20
CA ASN A 231 -5.26 -11.20 -13.38
C ASN A 231 -5.39 -10.41 -12.06
N PRO A 232 -5.36 -9.08 -12.09
CA PRO A 232 -5.56 -8.27 -10.89
C PRO A 232 -6.97 -8.45 -10.36
N ALA A 233 -7.09 -8.53 -9.03
CA ALA A 233 -8.38 -8.64 -8.39
C ALA A 233 -8.38 -8.01 -7.00
N MET A 234 -9.57 -7.79 -6.46
CA MET A 234 -9.78 -7.26 -5.12
C MET A 234 -10.92 -8.02 -4.45
N VAL A 235 -10.69 -8.52 -3.24
CA VAL A 235 -11.74 -9.04 -2.37
C VAL A 235 -12.26 -7.91 -1.49
N LEU A 236 -13.56 -7.71 -1.49
CA LEU A 236 -14.24 -6.76 -0.62
C LEU A 236 -14.91 -7.52 0.52
N ILE A 237 -14.63 -7.11 1.74
CA ILE A 237 -15.12 -7.75 2.97
C ILE A 237 -16.04 -6.78 3.70
N ASP A 238 -17.25 -7.21 4.07
CA ASP A 238 -18.06 -6.54 5.07
C ASP A 238 -17.35 -6.60 6.41
N TRP A 239 -16.90 -5.46 6.90
CA TRP A 239 -16.09 -5.39 8.10
C TRP A 239 -16.83 -5.86 9.35
N LYS A 240 -18.09 -5.49 9.50
CA LYS A 240 -18.91 -5.86 10.65
C LYS A 240 -19.26 -7.35 10.64
N ALA A 241 -19.73 -7.86 9.50
CA ALA A 241 -20.09 -9.27 9.36
C ALA A 241 -18.86 -10.19 9.34
N GLY A 242 -17.68 -9.67 8.96
CA GLY A 242 -16.45 -10.44 8.81
C GLY A 242 -16.52 -11.44 7.66
N LYS A 243 -17.27 -11.13 6.62
CA LYS A 243 -17.50 -12.02 5.47
C LYS A 243 -17.17 -11.33 4.16
N GLU A 244 -16.69 -12.12 3.20
CA GLU A 244 -16.57 -11.65 1.83
C GLU A 244 -17.92 -11.18 1.32
N LEU A 245 -17.93 -9.94 0.83
CA LEU A 245 -19.06 -9.35 0.15
C LEU A 245 -18.99 -9.61 -1.35
N ARG A 246 -17.80 -9.45 -1.94
CA ARG A 246 -17.60 -9.54 -3.40
C ARG A 246 -16.14 -9.74 -3.77
N LEU A 247 -15.93 -10.51 -4.86
CA LEU A 247 -14.68 -10.48 -5.62
C LEU A 247 -14.85 -9.49 -6.80
N GLN A 248 -14.04 -8.44 -6.81
CA GLN A 248 -13.99 -7.44 -7.88
C GLN A 248 -12.83 -7.72 -8.82
N ARG A 249 -13.05 -7.58 -10.12
CA ARG A 249 -12.04 -7.86 -11.16
C ARG A 249 -12.30 -7.01 -12.39
N PRO A 250 -11.29 -6.76 -13.23
CA PRO A 250 -11.47 -6.07 -14.49
C PRO A 250 -12.48 -6.78 -15.40
N LYS A 251 -13.22 -5.97 -16.17
CA LYS A 251 -14.11 -6.49 -17.21
C LYS A 251 -13.35 -7.15 -18.35
N GLU A 252 -12.20 -6.57 -18.70
CA GLU A 252 -11.31 -7.10 -19.74
C GLU A 252 -10.20 -7.96 -19.13
N ASP A 253 -9.61 -8.83 -19.95
CA ASP A 253 -8.48 -9.69 -19.54
C ASP A 253 -7.19 -8.87 -19.42
N ILE A 254 -6.98 -8.28 -18.26
CA ILE A 254 -5.77 -7.52 -17.92
C ILE A 254 -4.81 -8.46 -17.19
N LYS A 255 -3.59 -8.61 -17.72
CA LYS A 255 -2.56 -9.43 -17.07
C LYS A 255 -1.74 -8.59 -16.09
N GLY A 256 -1.62 -9.10 -14.86
CA GLY A 256 -0.84 -8.45 -13.82
C GLY A 256 -1.37 -8.70 -12.41
N VAL A 257 -0.90 -7.89 -11.48
CA VAL A 257 -1.24 -7.94 -10.05
C VAL A 257 -1.80 -6.58 -9.64
N ALA A 258 -2.83 -6.56 -8.81
CA ALA A 258 -3.26 -5.33 -8.13
C ALA A 258 -2.33 -5.08 -6.94
N TRP A 259 -1.32 -4.25 -7.14
CA TRP A 259 -0.25 -3.98 -6.18
C TRP A 259 -0.64 -3.05 -5.04
N GLY A 260 -1.63 -2.20 -5.26
CA GLY A 260 -2.08 -1.23 -4.27
C GLY A 260 -3.56 -0.94 -4.40
N VAL A 261 -4.20 -0.58 -3.30
CA VAL A 261 -5.59 -0.14 -3.23
C VAL A 261 -5.74 1.04 -2.29
N ARG A 262 -6.56 2.03 -2.68
CA ARG A 262 -6.97 3.15 -1.81
C ARG A 262 -8.46 3.34 -1.88
N SER A 263 -9.05 3.67 -0.72
CA SER A 263 -10.42 4.12 -0.64
C SER A 263 -10.51 5.62 -0.89
N HIS A 264 -11.49 6.03 -1.67
CA HIS A 264 -11.77 7.43 -1.93
C HIS A 264 -12.92 7.93 -1.04
N PRO A 265 -12.87 9.18 -0.54
CA PRO A 265 -13.97 9.76 0.27
C PRO A 265 -15.33 9.76 -0.41
N ASP A 266 -15.39 9.82 -1.75
CA ASP A 266 -16.63 9.73 -2.53
C ASP A 266 -17.16 8.29 -2.65
N GLY A 267 -16.62 7.30 -1.90
CA GLY A 267 -17.18 5.96 -1.73
C GLY A 267 -16.78 4.94 -2.80
N PHE A 268 -15.71 5.16 -3.56
CA PHE A 268 -15.15 4.19 -4.48
C PHE A 268 -13.73 3.76 -4.07
N PHE A 269 -13.25 2.67 -4.64
CA PHE A 269 -11.88 2.21 -4.49
C PHE A 269 -11.09 2.42 -5.78
N VAL A 270 -9.80 2.75 -5.63
CA VAL A 270 -8.84 2.82 -6.73
C VAL A 270 -7.79 1.73 -6.50
N ALA A 271 -7.58 0.88 -7.50
CA ALA A 271 -6.49 -0.09 -7.49
C ALA A 271 -5.47 0.25 -8.58
N VAL A 272 -4.19 0.09 -8.25
CA VAL A 272 -3.09 0.16 -9.23
C VAL A 272 -2.70 -1.25 -9.62
N SER A 273 -2.61 -1.48 -10.91
CA SER A 273 -2.15 -2.76 -11.44
C SER A 273 -0.99 -2.58 -12.40
N GLY A 274 -0.20 -3.62 -12.50
CA GLY A 274 0.87 -3.69 -13.48
C GLY A 274 1.34 -5.13 -13.69
N GLY A 275 1.82 -5.37 -14.89
CA GLY A 275 2.29 -6.66 -15.36
C GLY A 275 2.72 -6.59 -16.81
N THR A 276 2.57 -7.68 -17.55
CA THR A 276 3.01 -7.79 -18.95
C THR A 276 2.26 -6.86 -19.91
N THR A 277 1.05 -6.41 -19.56
CA THR A 277 0.22 -5.51 -20.37
C THR A 277 0.41 -4.02 -20.05
N GLY A 278 1.41 -3.68 -19.23
CA GLY A 278 1.64 -2.30 -18.78
C GLY A 278 0.96 -2.00 -17.45
N GLY A 279 0.80 -0.71 -17.14
CA GLY A 279 0.16 -0.24 -15.92
C GLY A 279 -1.27 0.22 -16.15
N VAL A 280 -2.13 0.02 -15.15
CA VAL A 280 -3.52 0.46 -15.20
C VAL A 280 -4.01 0.90 -13.82
N LEU A 281 -4.79 1.99 -13.77
CA LEU A 281 -5.63 2.33 -12.63
C LEU A 281 -7.05 1.84 -12.89
N LEU A 282 -7.60 1.14 -11.90
CA LEU A 282 -8.93 0.55 -11.93
C LEU A 282 -9.77 1.18 -10.83
N PHE A 283 -10.96 1.66 -11.18
CA PHE A 283 -11.86 2.35 -10.25
C PHE A 283 -13.13 1.52 -10.03
N PHE A 284 -13.35 1.10 -8.78
CA PHE A 284 -14.43 0.18 -8.41
C PHE A 284 -15.44 0.83 -7.46
N LYS A 285 -16.73 0.66 -7.74
CA LYS A 285 -17.78 0.91 -6.76
C LYS A 285 -18.04 -0.35 -5.93
N PRO A 286 -18.35 -0.23 -4.63
CA PRO A 286 -18.57 -1.40 -3.77
C PRO A 286 -19.71 -2.32 -4.24
N ASP A 287 -20.72 -1.80 -4.93
CA ASP A 287 -21.89 -2.52 -5.41
C ASP A 287 -21.68 -3.22 -6.77
N GLN A 288 -20.50 -3.06 -7.42
CA GLN A 288 -20.21 -3.59 -8.75
C GLN A 288 -19.10 -4.64 -8.70
N ILE A 289 -19.14 -5.62 -9.62
CA ILE A 289 -18.09 -6.63 -9.79
C ILE A 289 -16.92 -6.04 -10.59
N ASN A 290 -17.25 -5.30 -11.66
CA ASN A 290 -16.26 -4.74 -12.56
C ASN A 290 -16.01 -3.27 -12.26
N GLU A 291 -14.87 -2.78 -12.73
CA GLU A 291 -14.55 -1.36 -12.68
C GLU A 291 -15.58 -0.52 -13.45
N PHE A 292 -15.92 0.64 -12.90
CA PHE A 292 -16.75 1.62 -13.60
C PHE A 292 -15.92 2.52 -14.51
N PHE A 293 -14.59 2.58 -14.26
CA PHE A 293 -13.64 3.32 -15.10
C PHE A 293 -12.24 2.69 -14.98
N LYS A 294 -11.48 2.74 -16.07
CA LYS A 294 -10.07 2.35 -16.12
C LYS A 294 -9.24 3.41 -16.83
N PHE A 295 -7.99 3.54 -16.43
CA PHE A 295 -7.04 4.47 -17.01
C PHE A 295 -5.69 3.78 -17.25
N ALA A 296 -5.26 3.74 -18.51
CA ALA A 296 -3.96 3.16 -18.87
C ALA A 296 -2.80 4.11 -18.50
N MET A 297 -1.76 3.55 -17.91
CA MET A 297 -0.56 4.26 -17.54
C MET A 297 0.63 3.84 -18.42
N PRO A 298 1.67 4.69 -18.60
CA PRO A 298 2.80 4.40 -19.46
C PRO A 298 3.64 3.18 -19.05
N ASN A 299 3.66 2.84 -17.74
CA ASN A 299 4.48 1.77 -17.21
C ASN A 299 3.79 1.07 -16.03
N THR A 300 4.27 -0.13 -15.66
CA THR A 300 3.80 -0.90 -14.50
C THR A 300 3.80 -0.08 -13.22
N GLY A 301 2.62 0.08 -12.61
CA GLY A 301 2.47 0.71 -11.30
C GLY A 301 2.70 -0.30 -10.18
N ARG A 302 3.60 0.01 -9.26
CA ARG A 302 3.96 -0.81 -8.09
C ARG A 302 3.44 -0.23 -6.78
N GLY A 303 3.29 1.09 -6.70
CA GLY A 303 2.78 1.80 -5.53
C GLY A 303 1.63 2.71 -5.89
N LEU A 304 0.73 2.94 -4.94
CA LEU A 304 -0.40 3.85 -5.07
C LEU A 304 -0.62 4.58 -3.76
N ASP A 305 -0.86 5.88 -3.84
CA ASP A 305 -1.39 6.63 -2.71
C ASP A 305 -2.37 7.71 -3.14
N LEU A 306 -3.32 8.04 -2.26
CA LEU A 306 -4.29 9.11 -2.45
C LEU A 306 -3.82 10.34 -1.67
N HIS A 307 -3.71 11.46 -2.36
CA HIS A 307 -3.38 12.74 -1.72
C HIS A 307 -4.50 13.18 -0.77
N PRO A 308 -4.18 13.85 0.37
CA PRO A 308 -5.19 14.33 1.32
C PRO A 308 -6.27 15.25 0.74
N ASP A 309 -6.03 15.88 -0.43
CA ASP A 309 -7.06 16.70 -1.11
C ASP A 309 -8.18 15.86 -1.76
N GLY A 310 -8.04 14.54 -1.80
CA GLY A 310 -9.00 13.64 -2.43
C GLY A 310 -9.08 13.75 -3.96
N VAL A 311 -8.19 14.52 -4.61
CA VAL A 311 -8.22 14.76 -6.07
C VAL A 311 -7.02 14.16 -6.78
N ARG A 312 -5.87 14.08 -6.10
CA ARG A 312 -4.61 13.62 -6.69
C ARG A 312 -4.27 12.20 -6.25
N LEU A 313 -3.74 11.41 -7.17
CA LEU A 313 -3.15 10.11 -6.91
C LEU A 313 -1.66 10.16 -7.21
N ALA A 314 -0.84 9.45 -6.45
CA ALA A 314 0.54 9.14 -6.78
C ALA A 314 0.66 7.67 -7.16
N THR A 315 1.41 7.38 -8.22
CA THR A 315 1.80 6.01 -8.56
C THR A 315 3.32 5.92 -8.71
N ALA A 316 3.92 4.91 -8.10
CA ALA A 316 5.32 4.58 -8.27
C ALA A 316 5.48 3.52 -9.36
N HIS A 317 6.47 3.69 -10.23
CA HIS A 317 6.64 2.87 -11.42
C HIS A 317 8.02 2.23 -11.51
N HIS A 318 8.08 1.09 -12.17
CA HIS A 318 9.32 0.35 -12.38
C HIS A 318 10.31 1.09 -13.32
N ASP A 319 9.84 2.04 -14.14
CA ASP A 319 10.68 2.91 -14.97
C ASP A 319 11.34 4.06 -14.20
N GLY A 320 11.21 4.10 -12.87
CA GLY A 320 11.81 5.11 -12.01
C GLY A 320 10.98 6.38 -11.85
N HIS A 321 9.74 6.39 -12.26
CA HIS A 321 8.88 7.57 -12.19
C HIS A 321 7.90 7.49 -11.02
N VAL A 322 7.67 8.61 -10.32
CA VAL A 322 6.46 8.87 -9.56
C VAL A 322 5.58 9.79 -10.39
N ARG A 323 4.40 9.29 -10.76
CA ARG A 323 3.44 10.08 -11.55
C ARG A 323 2.31 10.55 -10.65
N ILE A 324 2.05 11.86 -10.69
CA ILE A 324 0.94 12.47 -9.99
C ILE A 324 -0.19 12.70 -10.99
N TRP A 325 -1.30 12.06 -10.72
CA TRP A 325 -2.50 12.11 -11.54
C TRP A 325 -3.53 13.00 -10.87
N ALA A 326 -4.21 13.87 -11.62
CA ALA A 326 -5.30 14.69 -11.11
C ALA A 326 -6.63 14.19 -11.68
N MET A 327 -7.58 13.82 -10.80
CA MET A 327 -8.94 13.37 -11.14
C MET A 327 -9.88 14.57 -11.25
N LYS A 328 -9.56 15.52 -12.13
CA LYS A 328 -10.38 16.73 -12.41
C LYS A 328 -10.10 17.25 -13.80
N ALA A 329 -10.92 18.15 -14.31
CA ALA A 329 -10.63 18.79 -15.58
C ALA A 329 -9.27 19.51 -15.55
N LYS A 330 -8.55 19.46 -16.67
CA LYS A 330 -7.36 20.30 -16.85
C LYS A 330 -7.75 21.75 -16.70
N PRO A 331 -6.91 22.58 -16.05
CA PRO A 331 -7.11 24.04 -16.13
C PRO A 331 -7.17 24.45 -17.61
N THR A 332 -8.17 25.25 -17.97
CA THR A 332 -8.16 25.94 -19.26
C THR A 332 -6.97 26.89 -19.28
N ALA A 333 -6.11 26.74 -20.29
CA ALA A 333 -4.94 27.59 -20.51
C ALA A 333 -5.34 29.06 -20.69
#